data_810e5b64d448e893bb34ec8b75c768a8
#
_entry.id   810e5b64d448e893bb34ec8b75c768a8
#
_cell.length_a   1.000
_cell.length_b   1.000
_cell.length_c   1.000
_cell.angle_alpha   90.00
_cell.angle_beta   90.00
_cell.angle_gamma   90.00
#
_symmetry.space_group_name_H-M   'P 1'
#
loop_
_entity.id
_entity.type
_entity.pdbx_description
1 polymer ?
#
loop_
_entity_poly.entity_id
_entity_poly.type
_entity_poly.pdbx_seq_one_letter_code
_entity_poly.pdbx_strand_id
1 'polypeptide(L)'
;LVVTAHPDDETVFSVTMFKITHELKGVVDMAVMTDGGGGFADAQLGAVYYGLPLTDSIIARTHLPMIRKQEILNAGKVMGVRNIYFMEQPDDLYSTNYEPYLYGKNWDISYIEKRLDKLLAEREYDFIITMSPRTGQHGHHITSVIMGLRAVERYKGSKKPIIIAGASKMNGNADPVLTGIPGIDISKINTNVPPFRLNRAYRFAENDKLSYKIVADWTIAEYKSQGAIQENAMHRTDEELYFYYDINPLNGTEKVKKLFEDLSKSGFLPAPKK
;
A
#
# COMPACT_ATOMS: atom_id res chain seq x y z
N LEU A 1 -2.81 8.61 -5.24
CA LEU A 1 -2.81 8.47 -3.78
C LEU A 1 -2.77 6.99 -3.41
N VAL A 2 -1.91 6.61 -2.45
CA VAL A 2 -1.91 5.26 -1.86
C VAL A 2 -2.50 5.36 -0.47
N VAL A 3 -3.45 4.47 -0.12
CA VAL A 3 -4.12 4.44 1.18
C VAL A 3 -3.84 3.11 1.85
N THR A 4 -3.18 3.15 3.02
CA THR A 4 -2.74 1.98 3.79
C THR A 4 -3.17 2.06 5.25
N ALA A 5 -3.11 0.96 5.98
CA ALA A 5 -3.41 0.94 7.39
C ALA A 5 -2.18 1.23 8.25
N HIS A 6 -1.08 0.53 8.01
CA HIS A 6 0.13 0.62 8.84
C HIS A 6 1.34 1.13 8.04
N PRO A 7 2.33 1.70 8.72
CA PRO A 7 3.65 1.88 8.13
C PRO A 7 4.28 0.50 7.85
N ASP A 8 4.49 0.14 6.60
CA ASP A 8 5.00 -1.08 5.95
C ASP A 8 4.04 -1.72 4.92
N ASP A 9 2.75 -1.46 4.99
CA ASP A 9 1.77 -1.98 4.03
C ASP A 9 2.08 -1.56 2.58
N GLU A 10 2.67 -0.38 2.38
CA GLU A 10 3.00 0.15 1.04
C GLU A 10 4.08 -0.67 0.34
N THR A 11 4.80 -1.53 1.05
CA THR A 11 5.78 -2.46 0.47
C THR A 11 5.15 -3.40 -0.56
N VAL A 12 3.83 -3.62 -0.45
CA VAL A 12 3.01 -4.35 -1.44
C VAL A 12 3.04 -3.68 -2.81
N PHE A 13 3.17 -2.34 -2.87
CA PHE A 13 3.10 -1.51 -4.08
C PHE A 13 4.43 -0.84 -4.44
N SER A 14 5.51 -1.21 -3.78
CA SER A 14 6.77 -0.47 -3.80
C SER A 14 7.34 -0.26 -5.20
N VAL A 15 7.29 -1.27 -6.07
CA VAL A 15 7.83 -1.16 -7.43
C VAL A 15 6.91 -0.32 -8.31
N THR A 16 5.59 -0.45 -8.19
CA THR A 16 4.63 0.42 -8.88
C THR A 16 4.89 1.88 -8.52
N MET A 17 5.01 2.20 -7.22
CA MET A 17 5.25 3.56 -6.77
C MET A 17 6.59 4.10 -7.29
N PHE A 18 7.67 3.31 -7.17
CA PHE A 18 8.98 3.67 -7.69
C PHE A 18 8.95 3.98 -9.19
N LYS A 19 8.30 3.13 -9.99
CA LYS A 19 8.22 3.33 -11.44
C LYS A 19 7.38 4.55 -11.81
N ILE A 20 6.26 4.78 -11.12
CA ILE A 20 5.45 6.00 -11.32
C ILE A 20 6.31 7.24 -11.10
N THR A 21 7.07 7.31 -10.01
CA THR A 21 7.80 8.52 -9.61
C THR A 21 9.09 8.69 -10.40
N HIS A 22 9.94 7.66 -10.48
CA HIS A 22 11.27 7.76 -11.04
C HIS A 22 11.31 7.59 -12.56
N GLU A 23 10.44 6.74 -13.12
CA GLU A 23 10.45 6.44 -14.55
C GLU A 23 9.38 7.21 -15.33
N LEU A 24 8.13 7.20 -14.86
CA LEU A 24 7.04 7.91 -15.54
C LEU A 24 6.91 9.39 -15.15
N LYS A 25 7.72 9.88 -14.19
CA LYS A 25 7.70 11.26 -13.69
C LYS A 25 6.34 11.67 -13.11
N GLY A 26 5.57 10.70 -12.66
CA GLY A 26 4.33 10.91 -11.93
C GLY A 26 4.58 11.31 -10.48
N VAL A 27 3.51 11.57 -9.76
CA VAL A 27 3.56 11.98 -8.35
C VAL A 27 2.75 11.01 -7.51
N VAL A 28 3.34 10.56 -6.41
CA VAL A 28 2.70 9.68 -5.43
C VAL A 28 2.65 10.37 -4.08
N ASP A 29 1.47 10.40 -3.49
CA ASP A 29 1.24 10.73 -2.08
C ASP A 29 0.70 9.49 -1.36
N MET A 30 0.87 9.42 -0.05
CA MET A 30 0.35 8.33 0.78
C MET A 30 -0.52 8.88 1.93
N ALA A 31 -1.54 8.10 2.31
CA ALA A 31 -2.33 8.29 3.52
C ALA A 31 -2.26 7.01 4.36
N VAL A 32 -1.70 7.11 5.57
CA VAL A 32 -1.46 5.99 6.49
C VAL A 32 -2.37 6.17 7.69
N MET A 33 -3.17 5.17 8.01
CA MET A 33 -4.23 5.31 9.02
C MET A 33 -3.70 5.26 10.44
N THR A 34 -2.88 4.26 10.78
CA THR A 34 -2.43 4.05 12.16
C THR A 34 -1.07 4.64 12.46
N ASP A 35 -0.78 4.77 13.75
CA ASP A 35 0.51 5.21 14.27
C ASP A 35 1.57 4.09 14.28
N GLY A 36 1.17 2.83 14.07
CA GLY A 36 2.06 1.67 14.06
C GLY A 36 2.48 1.18 15.45
N GLY A 37 1.89 1.70 16.53
CA GLY A 37 2.26 1.36 17.91
C GLY A 37 1.94 -0.07 18.35
N GLY A 38 1.10 -0.79 17.60
CA GLY A 38 0.72 -2.18 17.86
C GLY A 38 1.71 -3.24 17.35
N GLY A 39 2.73 -2.85 16.58
CA GLY A 39 3.67 -3.79 15.92
C GLY A 39 4.72 -4.43 16.83
N PHE A 40 4.54 -4.47 18.16
CA PHE A 40 5.52 -4.98 19.12
C PHE A 40 5.75 -6.51 19.00
N ALA A 41 4.78 -7.26 18.49
CA ALA A 41 4.94 -8.70 18.31
C ALA A 41 6.02 -9.07 17.28
N ASP A 42 6.31 -8.17 16.32
CA ASP A 42 7.28 -8.37 15.24
C ASP A 42 8.61 -7.62 15.47
N ALA A 43 8.76 -7.01 16.66
CA ALA A 43 9.83 -6.05 16.94
C ALA A 43 11.09 -6.66 17.59
N GLN A 44 11.29 -7.99 17.62
CA GLN A 44 12.43 -8.63 18.29
C GLN A 44 13.79 -8.14 17.80
N LEU A 45 14.00 -8.14 16.47
CA LEU A 45 15.25 -7.63 15.90
C LEU A 45 15.35 -6.10 16.03
N GLY A 46 14.22 -5.40 15.90
CA GLY A 46 14.13 -3.96 16.14
C GLY A 46 14.53 -3.57 17.55
N ALA A 47 14.14 -4.37 18.55
CA ALA A 47 14.52 -4.12 19.94
C ALA A 47 16.06 -4.11 20.12
N VAL A 48 16.74 -5.05 19.47
CA VAL A 48 18.21 -5.10 19.47
C VAL A 48 18.81 -3.92 18.71
N TYR A 49 18.27 -3.63 17.52
CA TYR A 49 18.78 -2.57 16.64
C TYR A 49 18.65 -1.18 17.27
N TYR A 50 17.50 -0.88 17.88
CA TYR A 50 17.22 0.43 18.50
C TYR A 50 17.69 0.51 19.97
N GLY A 51 18.10 -0.60 20.58
CA GLY A 51 18.50 -0.64 21.99
C GLY A 51 17.34 -0.36 22.96
N LEU A 52 16.10 -0.70 22.57
CA LEU A 52 14.87 -0.47 23.32
C LEU A 52 14.10 -1.79 23.46
N PRO A 53 13.44 -2.09 24.59
CA PRO A 53 12.65 -3.31 24.74
C PRO A 53 11.31 -3.23 23.99
N LEU A 54 11.36 -3.12 22.66
CA LEU A 54 10.21 -2.89 21.78
C LEU A 54 9.21 -4.07 21.72
N THR A 55 9.52 -5.20 22.32
CA THR A 55 8.60 -6.32 22.51
C THR A 55 7.71 -6.20 23.74
N ASP A 56 8.04 -5.28 24.67
CA ASP A 56 7.15 -4.87 25.75
C ASP A 56 6.08 -3.92 25.21
N SER A 57 4.81 -4.28 25.37
CA SER A 57 3.68 -3.53 24.77
C SER A 57 3.57 -2.09 25.28
N ILE A 58 3.93 -1.80 26.52
CA ILE A 58 3.85 -0.45 27.11
C ILE A 58 4.95 0.42 26.51
N ILE A 59 6.18 -0.10 26.48
CA ILE A 59 7.34 0.60 25.93
C ILE A 59 7.19 0.77 24.41
N ALA A 60 6.73 -0.26 23.73
CA ALA A 60 6.48 -0.24 22.29
C ALA A 60 5.48 0.85 21.90
N ARG A 61 4.35 0.94 22.56
CA ARG A 61 3.33 1.98 22.28
C ARG A 61 3.85 3.40 22.52
N THR A 62 4.89 3.56 23.30
CA THR A 62 5.54 4.87 23.52
C THR A 62 6.55 5.20 22.41
N HIS A 63 7.24 4.20 21.86
CA HIS A 63 8.39 4.42 20.98
C HIS A 63 8.15 4.03 19.52
N LEU A 64 7.42 2.93 19.25
CA LEU A 64 7.16 2.46 17.88
C LEU A 64 6.50 3.49 16.98
N PRO A 65 5.53 4.32 17.43
CA PRO A 65 4.94 5.31 16.55
C PRO A 65 5.97 6.24 15.89
N MET A 66 6.92 6.74 16.65
CA MET A 66 7.98 7.60 16.12
C MET A 66 8.98 6.83 15.26
N ILE A 67 9.36 5.62 15.68
CA ILE A 67 10.28 4.76 14.93
C ILE A 67 9.66 4.42 13.58
N ARG A 68 8.44 3.89 13.57
CA ARG A 68 7.77 3.45 12.32
C ARG A 68 7.43 4.62 11.39
N LYS A 69 7.14 5.80 11.93
CA LYS A 69 7.06 7.02 11.11
C LYS A 69 8.37 7.34 10.42
N GLN A 70 9.50 7.22 11.10
CA GLN A 70 10.79 7.45 10.46
C GLN A 70 11.10 6.37 9.43
N GLU A 71 10.75 5.11 9.69
CA GLU A 71 10.94 4.00 8.76
C GLU A 71 10.13 4.22 7.47
N ILE A 72 8.84 4.57 7.56
CA ILE A 72 8.02 4.84 6.37
C ILE A 72 8.47 6.11 5.62
N LEU A 73 8.99 7.12 6.31
CA LEU A 73 9.59 8.28 5.65
C LEU A 73 10.83 7.91 4.84
N ASN A 74 11.64 6.99 5.34
CA ASN A 74 12.81 6.47 4.62
C ASN A 74 12.39 5.58 3.44
N ALA A 75 11.45 4.65 3.65
CA ALA A 75 10.86 3.84 2.58
C ALA A 75 10.21 4.71 1.50
N GLY A 76 9.51 5.78 1.90
CA GLY A 76 8.93 6.75 0.99
C GLY A 76 9.97 7.46 0.10
N LYS A 77 11.17 7.74 0.63
CA LYS A 77 12.27 8.29 -0.18
C LYS A 77 12.74 7.31 -1.26
N VAL A 78 12.84 6.02 -0.93
CA VAL A 78 13.18 4.97 -1.92
C VAL A 78 12.15 4.97 -3.06
N MET A 79 10.87 5.05 -2.72
CA MET A 79 9.76 5.03 -3.69
C MET A 79 9.49 6.39 -4.36
N GLY A 80 10.17 7.47 -3.96
CA GLY A 80 9.96 8.80 -4.49
C GLY A 80 8.63 9.45 -4.08
N VAL A 81 8.07 9.07 -2.93
CA VAL A 81 6.82 9.62 -2.39
C VAL A 81 6.99 11.09 -2.06
N ARG A 82 6.05 11.92 -2.52
CA ARG A 82 6.07 13.37 -2.30
C ARG A 82 5.64 13.75 -0.88
N ASN A 83 4.49 13.22 -0.44
CA ASN A 83 3.94 13.48 0.90
C ASN A 83 3.39 12.20 1.51
N ILE A 84 3.54 12.06 2.83
CA ILE A 84 2.90 11.02 3.63
C ILE A 84 2.00 11.72 4.65
N TYR A 85 0.71 11.45 4.58
CA TYR A 85 -0.32 12.00 5.47
C TYR A 85 -0.66 10.97 6.53
N PHE A 86 -0.28 11.23 7.76
CA PHE A 86 -0.58 10.38 8.90
C PHE A 86 -1.96 10.74 9.46
N MET A 87 -2.84 9.73 9.62
CA MET A 87 -4.17 9.88 10.20
C MET A 87 -4.17 9.64 11.71
N GLU A 88 -3.03 9.19 12.27
CA GLU A 88 -2.77 9.06 13.71
C GLU A 88 -3.81 8.23 14.47
N GLN A 89 -4.40 7.23 13.83
CA GLN A 89 -5.32 6.36 14.53
C GLN A 89 -4.56 5.34 15.39
N PRO A 90 -5.10 4.93 16.54
CA PRO A 90 -4.48 3.91 17.39
C PRO A 90 -4.26 2.60 16.61
N ASP A 91 -3.08 2.02 16.75
CA ASP A 91 -2.77 0.68 16.27
C ASP A 91 -2.98 -0.31 17.42
N ASP A 92 -4.14 -0.97 17.40
CA ASP A 92 -4.49 -1.98 18.39
C ASP A 92 -3.82 -3.33 18.07
N LEU A 93 -4.12 -4.35 18.88
CA LEU A 93 -3.68 -5.72 18.61
C LEU A 93 -4.35 -6.28 17.35
N TYR A 94 -3.66 -7.21 16.71
CA TYR A 94 -4.20 -7.91 15.54
C TYR A 94 -5.58 -8.49 15.81
N SER A 95 -6.54 -8.13 14.98
CA SER A 95 -7.90 -8.67 14.97
C SER A 95 -8.44 -8.68 13.55
N THR A 96 -9.20 -9.68 13.17
CA THR A 96 -9.92 -9.73 11.89
C THR A 96 -11.27 -9.00 11.94
N ASN A 97 -11.70 -8.57 13.13
CA ASN A 97 -12.92 -7.79 13.30
C ASN A 97 -12.66 -6.31 12.98
N TYR A 98 -13.24 -5.81 11.91
CA TYR A 98 -13.13 -4.42 11.47
C TYR A 98 -14.20 -3.48 12.06
N GLU A 99 -15.29 -4.02 12.63
CA GLU A 99 -16.43 -3.22 13.10
C GLU A 99 -16.06 -2.17 14.16
N PRO A 100 -15.20 -2.47 15.17
CA PRO A 100 -14.82 -1.47 16.15
C PRO A 100 -14.12 -0.25 15.56
N TYR A 101 -13.44 -0.42 14.46
CA TYR A 101 -12.73 0.66 13.74
C TYR A 101 -13.66 1.39 12.78
N LEU A 102 -14.41 0.65 11.97
CA LEU A 102 -15.27 1.21 10.91
C LEU A 102 -16.50 1.94 11.45
N TYR A 103 -17.11 1.43 12.51
CA TYR A 103 -18.34 1.98 13.10
C TYR A 103 -18.09 2.82 14.36
N GLY A 104 -16.85 3.17 14.63
CA GLY A 104 -16.55 4.39 15.29
C GLY A 104 -16.37 4.41 16.79
N LYS A 105 -15.57 3.50 17.34
CA LYS A 105 -15.11 3.74 18.73
C LYS A 105 -13.59 3.75 18.86
N ASN A 106 -12.88 2.95 18.06
CA ASN A 106 -11.43 2.85 18.15
C ASN A 106 -10.73 3.86 17.22
N TRP A 107 -11.33 4.16 16.06
CA TRP A 107 -10.83 5.18 15.14
C TRP A 107 -11.79 6.36 15.02
N ASP A 108 -11.25 7.57 14.83
CA ASP A 108 -12.05 8.75 14.48
C ASP A 108 -12.33 8.76 12.98
N ILE A 109 -13.39 8.03 12.60
CA ILE A 109 -13.81 7.90 11.20
C ILE A 109 -14.16 9.27 10.59
N SER A 110 -14.79 10.17 11.37
CA SER A 110 -15.15 11.51 10.90
C SER A 110 -13.91 12.35 10.54
N TYR A 111 -12.86 12.23 11.35
CA TYR A 111 -11.59 12.89 11.08
C TYR A 111 -10.94 12.33 9.81
N ILE A 112 -10.87 10.99 9.69
CA ILE A 112 -10.29 10.33 8.51
C ILE A 112 -11.02 10.75 7.23
N GLU A 113 -12.36 10.72 7.26
CA GLU A 113 -13.20 11.12 6.13
C GLU A 113 -12.93 12.56 5.70
N LYS A 114 -12.96 13.51 6.64
CA LYS A 114 -12.65 14.92 6.37
C LYS A 114 -11.26 15.13 5.79
N ARG A 115 -10.26 14.38 6.29
CA ARG A 115 -8.88 14.48 5.80
C ARG A 115 -8.75 13.94 4.39
N LEU A 116 -9.34 12.77 4.09
CA LEU A 116 -9.32 12.20 2.74
C LEU A 116 -10.11 13.06 1.76
N ASP A 117 -11.29 13.54 2.13
CA ASP A 117 -12.10 14.43 1.29
C ASP A 117 -11.34 15.72 0.96
N LYS A 118 -10.64 16.31 1.95
CA LYS A 118 -9.77 17.48 1.74
C LYS A 118 -8.62 17.16 0.77
N LEU A 119 -7.93 16.04 0.95
CA LEU A 119 -6.85 15.62 0.06
C LEU A 119 -7.32 15.46 -1.38
N LEU A 120 -8.48 14.84 -1.60
CA LEU A 120 -9.05 14.66 -2.93
C LEU A 120 -9.52 15.99 -3.54
N ALA A 121 -9.99 16.93 -2.74
CA ALA A 121 -10.39 18.26 -3.21
C ALA A 121 -9.20 19.15 -3.59
N GLU A 122 -8.09 19.05 -2.85
CA GLU A 122 -6.89 19.87 -3.06
C GLU A 122 -5.95 19.31 -4.13
N ARG A 123 -6.09 18.02 -4.47
CA ARG A 123 -5.20 17.31 -5.39
C ARG A 123 -6.01 16.50 -6.41
N GLU A 124 -5.71 16.70 -7.67
CA GLU A 124 -6.30 15.90 -8.75
C GLU A 124 -5.55 14.58 -8.91
N TYR A 125 -5.93 13.55 -8.15
CA TYR A 125 -5.37 12.22 -8.34
C TYR A 125 -6.04 11.51 -9.52
N ASP A 126 -5.23 10.89 -10.40
CA ASP A 126 -5.73 9.99 -11.45
C ASP A 126 -6.15 8.64 -10.88
N PHE A 127 -5.38 8.16 -9.90
CA PHE A 127 -5.55 6.84 -9.30
C PHE A 127 -5.48 6.89 -7.79
N ILE A 128 -6.27 6.01 -7.15
CA ILE A 128 -6.12 5.65 -5.74
C ILE A 128 -5.81 4.16 -5.67
N ILE A 129 -4.79 3.79 -4.89
CA ILE A 129 -4.41 2.41 -4.64
C ILE A 129 -4.68 2.10 -3.18
N THR A 130 -5.39 1.00 -2.91
CA THR A 130 -5.63 0.48 -1.57
C THR A 130 -5.06 -0.92 -1.43
N MET A 131 -4.98 -1.43 -0.20
CA MET A 131 -4.82 -2.87 0.03
C MET A 131 -5.99 -3.65 -0.59
N SER A 132 -5.83 -4.96 -0.77
CA SER A 132 -6.91 -5.81 -1.28
C SER A 132 -8.03 -6.00 -0.25
N PRO A 133 -9.32 -5.93 -0.64
CA PRO A 133 -10.46 -6.18 0.24
C PRO A 133 -10.67 -7.69 0.43
N ARG A 134 -9.96 -8.30 1.37
CA ARG A 134 -9.98 -9.74 1.60
C ARG A 134 -10.55 -10.07 2.98
N THR A 135 -11.54 -10.98 3.03
CA THR A 135 -12.08 -11.54 4.27
C THR A 135 -10.99 -12.23 5.09
N GLY A 136 -11.05 -12.09 6.40
CA GLY A 136 -10.08 -12.69 7.33
C GLY A 136 -8.74 -11.97 7.42
N GLN A 137 -8.61 -10.83 6.76
CA GLN A 137 -7.50 -9.90 6.87
C GLN A 137 -7.63 -9.06 8.14
N HIS A 138 -6.55 -8.41 8.56
CA HIS A 138 -6.56 -7.48 9.70
C HIS A 138 -7.67 -6.42 9.56
N GLY A 139 -8.42 -6.17 10.63
CA GLY A 139 -9.52 -5.21 10.63
C GLY A 139 -9.11 -3.78 10.23
N HIS A 140 -7.90 -3.36 10.57
CA HIS A 140 -7.33 -2.08 10.14
C HIS A 140 -7.19 -2.00 8.62
N HIS A 141 -6.70 -3.08 7.96
CA HIS A 141 -6.60 -3.12 6.50
C HIS A 141 -7.98 -2.99 5.84
N ILE A 142 -8.97 -3.74 6.36
CA ILE A 142 -10.35 -3.68 5.85
C ILE A 142 -10.90 -2.25 6.00
N THR A 143 -10.74 -1.65 7.18
CA THR A 143 -11.23 -0.28 7.45
C THR A 143 -10.54 0.75 6.57
N SER A 144 -9.22 0.68 6.39
CA SER A 144 -8.48 1.62 5.53
C SER A 144 -8.93 1.54 4.07
N VAL A 145 -9.19 0.33 3.55
CA VAL A 145 -9.77 0.12 2.21
C VAL A 145 -11.13 0.79 2.08
N ILE A 146 -12.01 0.59 3.07
CA ILE A 146 -13.36 1.17 3.06
C ILE A 146 -13.30 2.70 3.12
N MET A 147 -12.37 3.28 3.89
CA MET A 147 -12.18 4.73 3.95
C MET A 147 -11.75 5.29 2.59
N GLY A 148 -10.83 4.64 1.90
CA GLY A 148 -10.44 5.01 0.54
C GLY A 148 -11.60 4.96 -0.45
N LEU A 149 -12.40 3.89 -0.41
CA LEU A 149 -13.58 3.72 -1.26
C LEU A 149 -14.66 4.77 -0.98
N ARG A 150 -14.99 5.03 0.29
CA ARG A 150 -15.94 6.07 0.69
C ARG A 150 -15.50 7.47 0.25
N ALA A 151 -14.20 7.77 0.31
CA ALA A 151 -13.67 9.06 -0.16
C ALA A 151 -13.88 9.23 -1.67
N VAL A 152 -13.65 8.19 -2.46
CA VAL A 152 -13.92 8.20 -3.91
C VAL A 152 -15.41 8.31 -4.18
N GLU A 153 -16.27 7.63 -3.43
CA GLU A 153 -17.73 7.68 -3.59
C GLU A 153 -18.27 9.10 -3.34
N ARG A 154 -17.78 9.76 -2.25
CA ARG A 154 -18.19 11.12 -1.90
C ARG A 154 -17.61 12.19 -2.79
N TYR A 155 -16.55 11.91 -3.54
CA TYR A 155 -15.87 12.90 -4.37
C TYR A 155 -16.79 13.55 -5.40
N LYS A 156 -16.86 14.89 -5.41
CA LYS A 156 -17.73 15.69 -6.28
C LYS A 156 -16.99 16.51 -7.33
N GLY A 157 -15.66 16.37 -7.41
CA GLY A 157 -14.87 17.06 -8.43
C GLY A 157 -15.14 16.54 -9.84
N SER A 158 -14.70 17.27 -10.84
CA SER A 158 -14.94 16.97 -12.25
C SER A 158 -14.21 15.71 -12.75
N LYS A 159 -13.08 15.38 -12.15
CA LYS A 159 -12.23 14.24 -12.54
C LYS A 159 -12.15 13.22 -11.40
N LYS A 160 -13.13 12.33 -11.34
CA LYS A 160 -13.15 11.28 -10.33
C LYS A 160 -11.96 10.34 -10.50
N PRO A 161 -11.14 10.09 -9.45
CA PRO A 161 -10.03 9.15 -9.52
C PRO A 161 -10.53 7.72 -9.70
N ILE A 162 -9.73 6.89 -10.37
CA ILE A 162 -9.97 5.45 -10.44
C ILE A 162 -9.32 4.78 -9.23
N ILE A 163 -10.07 3.97 -8.50
CA ILE A 163 -9.56 3.24 -7.33
C ILE A 163 -9.32 1.77 -7.67
N ILE A 164 -8.15 1.25 -7.31
CA ILE A 164 -7.76 -0.14 -7.53
C ILE A 164 -7.23 -0.77 -6.24
N ALA A 165 -7.50 -2.06 -6.09
CA ALA A 165 -7.00 -2.85 -4.97
C ALA A 165 -5.67 -3.52 -5.33
N GLY A 166 -4.65 -3.34 -4.53
CA GLY A 166 -3.36 -3.97 -4.76
C GLY A 166 -3.09 -5.15 -3.82
N ALA A 167 -2.34 -6.12 -4.30
CA ALA A 167 -1.85 -7.26 -3.56
C ALA A 167 -0.48 -7.69 -4.09
N SER A 168 0.40 -8.16 -3.22
CA SER A 168 1.60 -8.87 -3.67
C SER A 168 1.31 -10.37 -3.79
N LYS A 169 1.87 -10.99 -4.82
CA LYS A 169 1.74 -12.43 -5.04
C LYS A 169 3.00 -13.15 -4.57
N MET A 170 2.84 -14.01 -3.57
CA MET A 170 3.92 -14.91 -3.13
C MET A 170 4.27 -15.89 -4.25
N ASN A 171 5.57 -16.09 -4.46
CA ASN A 171 6.08 -17.02 -5.47
C ASN A 171 5.54 -18.44 -5.23
N GLY A 172 5.10 -19.08 -6.30
CA GLY A 172 4.52 -20.43 -6.25
C GLY A 172 3.04 -20.49 -5.86
N ASN A 173 2.42 -19.39 -5.39
CA ASN A 173 1.01 -19.37 -5.08
C ASN A 173 0.15 -19.07 -6.32
N ALA A 174 -1.10 -19.55 -6.30
CA ALA A 174 -2.11 -19.11 -7.26
C ALA A 174 -2.47 -17.63 -7.05
N ASP A 175 -3.07 -17.00 -8.05
CA ASP A 175 -3.61 -15.65 -7.88
C ASP A 175 -4.71 -15.65 -6.82
N PRO A 176 -4.76 -14.62 -5.97
CA PRO A 176 -5.85 -14.48 -5.03
C PRO A 176 -7.17 -14.21 -5.78
N VAL A 177 -8.23 -14.89 -5.38
CA VAL A 177 -9.58 -14.59 -5.85
C VAL A 177 -10.18 -13.56 -4.91
N LEU A 178 -10.48 -12.37 -5.43
CA LEU A 178 -11.04 -11.28 -4.66
C LEU A 178 -12.44 -10.96 -5.16
N THR A 179 -13.40 -10.89 -4.24
CA THR A 179 -14.81 -10.54 -4.53
C THR A 179 -15.27 -9.30 -3.78
N GLY A 180 -14.50 -8.87 -2.78
CA GLY A 180 -14.86 -7.80 -1.85
C GLY A 180 -15.14 -8.34 -0.44
N ILE A 181 -15.58 -7.45 0.46
CA ILE A 181 -15.94 -7.79 1.83
C ILE A 181 -17.44 -8.08 1.89
N PRO A 182 -17.87 -9.27 2.36
CA PRO A 182 -19.28 -9.60 2.50
C PRO A 182 -20.05 -8.56 3.33
N GLY A 183 -21.20 -8.12 2.82
CA GLY A 183 -22.03 -7.09 3.48
C GLY A 183 -21.57 -5.64 3.25
N ILE A 184 -20.48 -5.42 2.51
CA ILE A 184 -19.96 -4.08 2.18
C ILE A 184 -19.87 -3.92 0.66
N ASP A 185 -21.00 -3.54 0.06
CA ASP A 185 -21.14 -3.49 -1.41
C ASP A 185 -20.12 -2.60 -2.12
N ILE A 186 -19.73 -1.49 -1.51
CA ILE A 186 -18.72 -0.58 -2.07
C ILE A 186 -17.36 -1.24 -2.31
N SER A 187 -17.07 -2.34 -1.61
CA SER A 187 -15.80 -3.08 -1.71
C SER A 187 -15.78 -4.14 -2.81
N LYS A 188 -16.87 -4.31 -3.58
CA LYS A 188 -16.96 -5.32 -4.63
C LYS A 188 -15.88 -5.14 -5.70
N ILE A 189 -15.22 -6.26 -6.01
CA ILE A 189 -14.26 -6.35 -7.12
C ILE A 189 -14.99 -6.78 -8.37
N ASN A 190 -14.71 -6.13 -9.50
CA ASN A 190 -15.22 -6.52 -10.79
C ASN A 190 -14.49 -7.77 -11.30
N THR A 191 -15.08 -8.93 -11.09
CA THR A 191 -14.48 -10.22 -11.47
C THR A 191 -14.44 -10.47 -12.97
N ASN A 192 -15.12 -9.65 -13.78
CA ASN A 192 -15.03 -9.69 -15.24
C ASN A 192 -13.78 -8.98 -15.78
N VAL A 193 -13.10 -8.21 -14.94
CA VAL A 193 -11.83 -7.55 -15.27
C VAL A 193 -10.70 -8.37 -14.70
N PRO A 194 -9.84 -8.97 -15.52
CA PRO A 194 -8.68 -9.69 -15.02
C PRO A 194 -7.73 -8.75 -14.27
N PRO A 195 -6.97 -9.24 -13.27
CA PRO A 195 -6.05 -8.40 -12.53
C PRO A 195 -4.96 -7.84 -13.45
N PHE A 196 -4.66 -6.55 -13.29
CA PHE A 196 -3.48 -5.91 -13.87
C PHE A 196 -2.24 -6.36 -13.10
N ARG A 197 -1.10 -6.44 -13.77
CA ARG A 197 0.12 -7.03 -13.21
C ARG A 197 1.33 -6.16 -13.44
N LEU A 198 2.20 -6.12 -12.43
CA LEU A 198 3.54 -5.61 -12.56
C LEU A 198 4.54 -6.70 -12.13
N ASN A 199 5.42 -7.09 -13.03
CA ASN A 199 6.46 -8.07 -12.78
C ASN A 199 7.68 -7.41 -12.10
N ARG A 200 7.88 -7.66 -10.81
CA ARG A 200 9.07 -7.21 -10.05
C ARG A 200 10.34 -7.92 -10.48
N ALA A 201 10.22 -9.15 -10.99
CA ALA A 201 11.34 -9.97 -11.44
C ALA A 201 11.81 -9.64 -12.87
N TYR A 202 11.17 -8.68 -13.55
CA TYR A 202 11.63 -8.20 -14.83
C TYR A 202 13.10 -7.77 -14.75
N ARG A 203 13.92 -8.35 -15.61
CA ARG A 203 15.36 -8.13 -15.61
C ARG A 203 15.75 -7.06 -16.63
N PHE A 204 16.73 -6.26 -16.27
CA PHE A 204 17.25 -5.16 -17.08
C PHE A 204 18.73 -4.89 -16.79
N ALA A 205 19.29 -3.86 -17.41
CA ALA A 205 20.70 -3.49 -17.40
C ALA A 205 21.59 -4.46 -18.19
N GLU A 206 22.89 -4.23 -18.14
CA GLU A 206 23.88 -5.03 -18.90
C GLU A 206 23.80 -6.51 -18.46
N ASN A 207 23.61 -7.39 -19.42
CA ASN A 207 23.47 -8.85 -19.22
C ASN A 207 22.33 -9.24 -18.27
N ASP A 208 21.24 -8.47 -18.21
CA ASP A 208 20.05 -8.74 -17.38
C ASP A 208 20.39 -9.01 -15.90
N LYS A 209 21.35 -8.25 -15.36
CA LYS A 209 21.86 -8.47 -13.99
C LYS A 209 20.94 -7.93 -12.89
N LEU A 210 20.09 -6.93 -13.20
CA LEU A 210 19.24 -6.27 -12.22
C LEU A 210 17.77 -6.67 -12.40
N SER A 211 17.01 -6.59 -11.32
CA SER A 211 15.55 -6.65 -11.34
C SER A 211 14.96 -5.65 -10.35
N TYR A 212 13.69 -5.32 -10.53
CA TYR A 212 13.00 -4.41 -9.61
C TYR A 212 12.74 -5.01 -8.22
N LYS A 213 12.99 -6.30 -8.01
CA LYS A 213 12.98 -6.90 -6.66
C LYS A 213 13.93 -6.18 -5.71
N ILE A 214 15.03 -5.64 -6.22
CA ILE A 214 15.98 -4.83 -5.44
C ILE A 214 15.28 -3.60 -4.84
N VAL A 215 14.40 -2.94 -5.58
CA VAL A 215 13.64 -1.78 -5.08
C VAL A 215 12.68 -2.21 -3.96
N ALA A 216 11.99 -3.33 -4.15
CA ALA A 216 11.12 -3.89 -3.10
C ALA A 216 11.92 -4.20 -1.83
N ASP A 217 13.09 -4.83 -1.98
CA ASP A 217 13.96 -5.17 -0.85
C ASP A 217 14.52 -3.92 -0.15
N TRP A 218 14.90 -2.87 -0.88
CA TRP A 218 15.31 -1.59 -0.28
C TRP A 218 14.18 -0.99 0.56
N THR A 219 12.96 -1.00 0.03
CA THR A 219 11.79 -0.45 0.75
C THR A 219 11.52 -1.25 2.02
N ILE A 220 11.48 -2.59 1.90
CA ILE A 220 11.23 -3.49 3.03
C ILE A 220 12.34 -3.37 4.08
N ALA A 221 13.61 -3.20 3.67
CA ALA A 221 14.75 -3.09 4.56
C ALA A 221 14.72 -1.84 5.45
N GLU A 222 13.89 -0.84 5.16
CA GLU A 222 13.73 0.33 6.04
C GLU A 222 12.97 0.00 7.33
N TYR A 223 12.17 -1.07 7.35
CA TYR A 223 11.34 -1.46 8.51
C TYR A 223 12.07 -2.36 9.51
N LYS A 224 13.16 -1.86 10.13
CA LYS A 224 13.96 -2.59 11.10
C LYS A 224 13.17 -2.99 12.35
N SER A 225 12.11 -2.25 12.67
CA SER A 225 11.19 -2.58 13.77
C SER A 225 10.26 -3.76 13.48
N GLN A 226 10.18 -4.23 12.22
CA GLN A 226 9.22 -5.24 11.76
C GLN A 226 9.94 -6.42 11.10
N GLY A 227 10.84 -7.07 11.85
CA GLY A 227 11.70 -8.13 11.31
C GLY A 227 10.97 -9.35 10.76
N ALA A 228 9.86 -9.75 11.35
CA ALA A 228 9.05 -10.86 10.84
C ALA A 228 8.43 -10.55 9.47
N ILE A 229 8.02 -9.29 9.24
CA ILE A 229 7.51 -8.83 7.94
C ILE A 229 8.64 -8.83 6.91
N GLN A 230 9.85 -8.38 7.28
CA GLN A 230 11.02 -8.43 6.41
C GLN A 230 11.31 -9.86 5.95
N GLU A 231 11.37 -10.82 6.88
CA GLU A 231 11.60 -12.25 6.58
C GLU A 231 10.54 -12.81 5.62
N ASN A 232 9.29 -12.40 5.78
CA ASN A 232 8.19 -12.88 4.95
C ASN A 232 8.09 -12.21 3.58
N ALA A 233 8.61 -10.99 3.41
CA ALA A 233 8.39 -10.19 2.21
C ALA A 233 9.60 -10.13 1.26
N MET A 234 10.85 -10.12 1.79
CA MET A 234 12.06 -10.05 0.97
C MET A 234 12.17 -11.26 0.05
N HIS A 235 12.43 -11.00 -1.23
CA HIS A 235 12.62 -11.97 -2.31
C HIS A 235 11.45 -12.95 -2.58
N ARG A 236 10.34 -12.88 -1.84
CA ARG A 236 9.26 -13.87 -1.92
C ARG A 236 8.15 -13.52 -2.89
N THR A 237 8.15 -12.30 -3.43
CA THR A 237 7.10 -11.82 -4.32
C THR A 237 7.69 -11.36 -5.65
N ASP A 238 7.22 -11.96 -6.75
CA ASP A 238 7.64 -11.59 -8.12
C ASP A 238 6.64 -10.68 -8.81
N GLU A 239 5.41 -10.60 -8.32
CA GLU A 239 4.35 -9.82 -8.96
C GLU A 239 3.57 -8.94 -7.96
N GLU A 240 3.22 -7.75 -8.42
CA GLU A 240 2.18 -6.91 -7.86
C GLU A 240 0.93 -7.08 -8.71
N LEU A 241 -0.21 -7.38 -8.06
CA LEU A 241 -1.50 -7.59 -8.70
C LEU A 241 -2.46 -6.46 -8.33
N TYR A 242 -3.25 -6.01 -9.28
CA TYR A 242 -4.20 -4.92 -9.09
C TYR A 242 -5.57 -5.28 -9.61
N PHE A 243 -6.57 -5.13 -8.78
CA PHE A 243 -7.94 -5.52 -9.04
C PHE A 243 -8.83 -4.28 -9.17
N TYR A 244 -9.79 -4.36 -10.10
CA TYR A 244 -10.68 -3.26 -10.42
C TYR A 244 -11.93 -3.32 -9.55
N TYR A 245 -12.26 -2.23 -8.85
CA TYR A 245 -13.50 -2.15 -8.07
C TYR A 245 -14.70 -1.83 -8.95
N ASP A 246 -15.87 -2.39 -8.61
CA ASP A 246 -17.14 -2.12 -9.32
C ASP A 246 -17.62 -0.66 -9.20
N ILE A 247 -17.19 0.06 -8.18
CA ILE A 247 -17.51 1.50 -8.01
C ILE A 247 -16.93 2.38 -9.11
N ASN A 248 -15.91 1.91 -9.82
CA ASN A 248 -15.33 2.64 -10.94
C ASN A 248 -16.19 2.57 -12.20
N PRO A 249 -16.13 3.59 -13.09
CA PRO A 249 -16.80 3.52 -14.37
C PRO A 249 -16.15 2.46 -15.28
N LEU A 250 -16.96 1.70 -16.06
CA LEU A 250 -16.44 0.62 -16.92
C LEU A 250 -15.34 1.07 -17.89
N ASN A 251 -15.43 2.29 -18.43
CA ASN A 251 -14.40 2.85 -19.31
C ASN A 251 -13.10 3.23 -18.60
N GLY A 252 -13.07 3.16 -17.26
CA GLY A 252 -11.87 3.39 -16.47
C GLY A 252 -10.80 2.31 -16.62
N THR A 253 -11.20 1.09 -17.04
CA THR A 253 -10.29 -0.03 -17.27
C THR A 253 -9.18 0.31 -18.29
N GLU A 254 -9.52 1.07 -19.35
CA GLU A 254 -8.53 1.47 -20.36
C GLU A 254 -7.44 2.38 -19.80
N LYS A 255 -7.78 3.26 -18.84
CA LYS A 255 -6.78 4.08 -18.15
C LYS A 255 -5.85 3.24 -17.29
N VAL A 256 -6.39 2.26 -16.55
CA VAL A 256 -5.57 1.34 -15.75
C VAL A 256 -4.68 0.50 -16.65
N LYS A 257 -5.22 -0.06 -17.73
CA LYS A 257 -4.48 -0.82 -18.72
C LYS A 257 -3.29 -0.01 -19.27
N LYS A 258 -3.56 1.23 -19.68
CA LYS A 258 -2.52 2.14 -20.18
C LYS A 258 -1.42 2.39 -19.13
N LEU A 259 -1.79 2.61 -17.86
CA LEU A 259 -0.82 2.75 -16.77
C LEU A 259 0.07 1.51 -16.67
N PHE A 260 -0.51 0.30 -16.63
CA PHE A 260 0.28 -0.93 -16.48
C PHE A 260 1.08 -1.29 -17.74
N GLU A 261 0.63 -0.92 -18.92
CA GLU A 261 1.44 -1.00 -20.15
C GLU A 261 2.67 -0.10 -20.07
N ASP A 262 2.54 1.11 -19.56
CA ASP A 262 3.66 2.02 -19.38
C ASP A 262 4.59 1.55 -18.25
N LEU A 263 4.05 1.08 -17.14
CA LEU A 263 4.83 0.49 -16.04
C LEU A 263 5.58 -0.79 -16.45
N SER A 264 5.08 -1.56 -17.42
CA SER A 264 5.75 -2.78 -17.89
C SER A 264 7.04 -2.51 -18.64
N LYS A 265 7.23 -1.31 -19.16
CA LYS A 265 8.44 -0.88 -19.84
C LYS A 265 9.50 -0.52 -18.80
N SER A 266 10.78 -0.84 -19.06
CA SER A 266 11.88 -0.32 -18.26
C SER A 266 12.13 1.15 -18.64
N GLY A 267 12.26 2.02 -17.64
CA GLY A 267 12.76 3.39 -17.83
C GLY A 267 14.26 3.46 -18.15
N PHE A 268 14.98 2.36 -17.98
CA PHE A 268 16.40 2.25 -18.29
C PHE A 268 16.54 1.74 -19.72
N LEU A 269 16.89 2.62 -20.65
CA LEU A 269 17.24 2.22 -21.99
C LEU A 269 18.48 1.31 -21.94
N PRO A 270 18.49 0.17 -22.67
CA PRO A 270 19.73 -0.58 -22.82
C PRO A 270 20.78 0.36 -23.41
N ALA A 271 22.01 0.28 -22.89
CA ALA A 271 23.12 1.01 -23.46
C ALA A 271 23.18 0.71 -24.97
N PRO A 272 23.42 1.71 -25.86
CA PRO A 272 23.51 1.46 -27.27
C PRO A 272 24.54 0.37 -27.49
N LYS A 273 24.13 -0.72 -28.14
CA LYS A 273 25.08 -1.79 -28.56
C LYS A 273 26.14 -1.13 -29.41
N LYS A 274 27.39 -1.10 -28.93
CA LYS A 274 28.57 -0.69 -29.70
C LYS A 274 28.84 -1.68 -30.81
#